data_59b3ce7415acb38e35ba2d2a4d382cc9
#
_entry.id   59b3ce7415acb38e35ba2d2a4d382cc9
#
_cell.length_a   1.000
_cell.length_b   1.000
_cell.length_c   1.000
_cell.angle_alpha   90.00
_cell.angle_beta   90.00
_cell.angle_gamma   90.00
#
_symmetry.space_group_name_H-M   'P 1'
#
loop_
_entity.id
_entity.type
_entity.pdbx_description
1 polymer ?
#
loop_
_entity_poly.entity_id
_entity_poly.type
_entity_poly.pdbx_seq_one_letter_code
_entity_poly.pdbx_strand_id
1 'polypeptide(L)'
;MLKKLIPHNLTQLLSGGALLASLGKLLDFQQRIWIVSIHHESYSDTFVVNEDSFAEPMQWMRRKGYSEIMLQRVEQLQRSQTVQFNLDGCSHQLLRVK
;
A
#
# COMPACT_ATOMS: atom_id res chain seq x y z
N MET A 1 -15.92 28.56 4.52
CA MET A 1 -15.38 28.23 4.09
C MET A 1 -15.03 28.03 3.43
N LEU A 2 -14.74 27.70 4.02
CA LEU A 2 -14.04 27.42 3.46
C LEU A 2 -13.66 27.30 3.28
N LYS A 3 -13.75 27.36 3.41
CA LYS A 3 -13.08 27.11 3.30
C LYS A 3 -12.86 26.40 3.28
N LYS A 4 -12.92 26.01 3.79
CA LYS A 4 -12.46 25.15 3.80
C LYS A 4 -12.03 24.43 3.36
N LEU A 5 -11.75 24.13 3.55
CA LEU A 5 -11.09 23.34 3.13
C LEU A 5 -10.27 23.21 3.05
N ILE A 6 -9.90 23.55 3.29
CA ILE A 6 -9.01 23.49 3.39
C ILE A 6 -8.82 24.00 3.75
N PRO A 7 -8.87 24.35 4.36
CA PRO A 7 -8.66 24.81 4.87
C PRO A 7 -8.44 25.56 5.01
N HIS A 8 -8.39 26.20 5.59
CA HIS A 8 -7.90 26.70 5.73
C HIS A 8 -7.51 26.61 6.17
N ASN A 9 -7.66 26.53 6.55
CA ASN A 9 -6.90 26.30 6.89
C ASN A 9 -6.22 25.41 6.64
N LEU A 10 -6.37 25.12 6.49
CA LEU A 10 -5.49 24.32 6.10
C LEU A 10 -4.36 24.86 5.49
N THR A 11 -4.41 25.80 5.11
CA THR A 11 -3.41 26.22 4.40
C THR A 11 -2.43 26.93 5.03
N GLN A 12 -2.67 27.84 5.69
CA GLN A 12 -1.64 28.52 6.23
C GLN A 12 -1.23 27.92 7.37
N LEU A 13 -1.95 27.09 7.80
CA LEU A 13 -1.59 26.56 8.98
C LEU A 13 -0.35 25.89 8.93
N LEU A 14 0.09 25.42 7.85
CA LEU A 14 1.33 24.73 7.80
C LEU A 14 2.32 25.53 7.06
N SER A 15 3.55 25.49 7.49
CA SER A 15 4.61 26.04 6.68
C SER A 15 4.73 25.19 5.43
N GLY A 16 5.18 25.74 4.35
CA GLY A 16 5.32 25.02 3.11
C GLY A 16 6.20 23.80 3.22
N GLY A 17 7.30 23.90 3.98
CA GLY A 17 8.20 22.78 4.13
C GLY A 17 7.57 21.60 4.84
N ALA A 18 6.83 21.86 5.90
CA ALA A 18 6.18 20.80 6.65
C ALA A 18 5.11 20.12 5.78
N LEU A 19 4.37 20.90 5.02
CA LEU A 19 3.35 20.32 4.15
C LEU A 19 3.97 19.46 3.07
N LEU A 20 5.04 19.90 2.45
CA LEU A 20 5.69 19.12 1.41
C LEU A 20 6.29 17.84 1.95
N ALA A 21 6.84 17.87 3.15
CA ALA A 21 7.38 16.65 3.77
C ALA A 21 6.27 15.64 4.02
N SER A 22 5.10 16.10 4.47
CA SER A 22 3.98 15.21 4.70
C SER A 22 3.46 14.63 3.40
N LEU A 23 3.41 15.43 2.33
CA LEU A 23 2.98 14.93 1.05
C LEU A 23 3.96 13.91 0.50
N GLY A 24 5.25 14.13 0.66
CA GLY A 24 6.26 13.18 0.23
C GLY A 24 6.07 11.83 0.90
N LYS A 25 5.81 11.82 2.19
CA LYS A 25 5.55 10.58 2.90
C LYS A 25 4.29 9.90 2.42
N LEU A 26 3.23 10.66 2.17
CA LEU A 26 1.98 10.09 1.72
C LEU A 26 2.10 9.46 0.34
N LEU A 27 3.00 9.97 -0.51
CA LEU A 27 3.15 9.47 -1.86
C LEU A 27 4.27 8.44 -2.01
N ASP A 28 5.05 8.20 -0.96
CA ASP A 28 6.14 7.23 -1.04
C ASP A 28 5.66 5.83 -1.39
N PHE A 29 4.46 5.48 -0.99
CA PHE A 29 3.94 4.15 -1.28
C PHE A 29 3.87 3.89 -2.78
N GLN A 30 3.71 4.92 -3.59
CA GLN A 30 3.59 4.75 -5.04
C GLN A 30 4.88 4.26 -5.69
N GLN A 31 5.98 4.26 -4.95
CA GLN A 31 7.23 3.72 -5.44
C GLN A 31 7.40 2.23 -5.12
N ARG A 32 6.49 1.67 -4.36
CA ARG A 32 6.61 0.27 -3.95
C ARG A 32 6.13 -0.66 -5.05
N ILE A 33 6.85 -1.76 -5.21
CA ILE A 33 6.51 -2.79 -6.18
C ILE A 33 6.54 -4.13 -5.46
N TRP A 34 5.49 -4.91 -5.66
CA TRP A 34 5.34 -6.22 -5.04
C TRP A 34 5.24 -7.29 -6.10
N ILE A 35 5.84 -8.45 -5.83
CA ILE A 35 5.55 -9.64 -6.61
C ILE A 35 4.62 -10.48 -5.77
N VAL A 36 3.45 -10.80 -6.31
CA VAL A 36 2.43 -11.54 -5.61
C VAL A 36 2.25 -12.89 -6.27
N SER A 37 2.36 -13.96 -5.48
CA SER A 37 2.11 -15.31 -5.96
C SER A 37 0.90 -15.85 -5.22
N ILE A 38 -0.10 -16.28 -5.97
CA ILE A 38 -1.31 -16.85 -5.41
C ILE A 38 -1.36 -18.31 -5.81
N HIS A 39 -1.45 -19.19 -4.80
CA HIS A 39 -1.50 -20.63 -5.04
C HIS A 39 -2.83 -21.19 -4.56
N HIS A 40 -3.44 -21.97 -5.41
CA HIS A 40 -4.66 -22.69 -5.10
C HIS A 40 -4.41 -24.16 -5.49
N GLU A 41 -5.23 -25.07 -5.00
CA GLU A 41 -5.04 -26.49 -5.28
C GLU A 41 -4.78 -26.80 -6.73
N SER A 42 -5.49 -26.17 -7.64
CA SER A 42 -5.44 -26.50 -9.05
C SER A 42 -4.68 -25.51 -9.91
N TYR A 43 -4.21 -24.41 -9.34
CA TYR A 43 -3.46 -23.44 -10.15
C TYR A 43 -2.57 -22.56 -9.28
N SER A 44 -1.62 -21.90 -9.93
CA SER A 44 -0.84 -20.84 -9.28
C SER A 44 -0.68 -19.71 -10.28
N ASP A 45 -0.59 -18.50 -9.76
CA ASP A 45 -0.44 -17.30 -10.57
C ASP A 45 0.53 -16.37 -9.89
N THR A 46 1.39 -15.72 -10.66
CA THR A 46 2.36 -14.77 -10.15
C THR A 46 2.32 -13.52 -11.01
N PHE A 47 2.21 -12.37 -10.36
CA PHE A 47 2.12 -11.10 -11.07
C PHE A 47 2.72 -9.97 -10.25
N VAL A 48 2.87 -8.82 -10.89
CA VAL A 48 3.46 -7.64 -10.26
C VAL A 48 2.35 -6.68 -9.88
N VAL A 49 2.40 -6.19 -8.65
CA VAL A 49 1.53 -5.11 -8.19
C VAL A 49 2.41 -3.89 -8.02
N ASN A 50 2.20 -2.89 -8.88
CA ASN A 50 2.95 -1.65 -8.81
C ASN A 50 2.04 -0.60 -8.20
N GLU A 51 2.41 -0.08 -7.03
CA GLU A 51 1.53 0.81 -6.30
C GLU A 51 1.36 2.18 -6.95
N ASP A 52 2.13 2.51 -7.96
CA ASP A 52 1.91 3.77 -8.67
C ASP A 52 0.62 3.73 -9.51
N SER A 53 0.04 2.55 -9.70
CA SER A 53 -1.24 2.40 -10.38
C SER A 53 -2.43 2.65 -9.47
N PHE A 54 -2.19 2.91 -8.19
CA PHE A 54 -3.25 3.03 -7.19
C PHE A 54 -3.23 4.38 -6.51
N ALA A 55 -4.38 4.80 -6.01
CA ALA A 55 -4.53 6.07 -5.34
C ALA A 55 -4.20 6.01 -3.84
N GLU A 56 -4.26 4.83 -3.24
CA GLU A 56 -4.07 4.64 -1.80
C GLU A 56 -3.08 3.54 -1.52
N PRO A 57 -2.37 3.60 -0.38
CA PRO A 57 -1.42 2.56 -0.02
C PRO A 57 -2.12 1.21 0.12
N MET A 58 -1.51 0.18 -0.42
CA MET A 58 -2.00 -1.19 -0.32
C MET A 58 -3.43 -1.37 -0.81
N GLN A 59 -3.83 -0.58 -1.78
CA GLN A 59 -5.19 -0.63 -2.30
C GLN A 59 -5.52 -2.00 -2.92
N TRP A 60 -4.56 -2.62 -3.59
CA TRP A 60 -4.75 -3.96 -4.14
C TRP A 60 -5.04 -4.97 -3.02
N MET A 61 -4.26 -4.90 -1.94
CA MET A 61 -4.42 -5.80 -0.81
C MET A 61 -5.77 -5.59 -0.13
N ARG A 62 -6.19 -4.35 0.02
CA ARG A 62 -7.49 -4.04 0.61
C ARG A 62 -8.63 -4.58 -0.23
N ARG A 63 -8.51 -4.48 -1.54
CA ARG A 63 -9.53 -5.03 -2.45
C ARG A 63 -9.60 -6.54 -2.40
N LYS A 64 -8.51 -7.20 -2.06
CA LYS A 64 -8.48 -8.66 -1.92
C LYS A 64 -9.02 -9.12 -0.57
N GLY A 65 -9.31 -8.21 0.34
CA GLY A 65 -9.89 -8.57 1.62
C GLY A 65 -8.88 -8.82 2.72
N TYR A 66 -7.67 -8.28 2.60
CA TYR A 66 -6.67 -8.45 3.66
C TYR A 66 -7.13 -7.75 4.92
N SER A 67 -6.97 -8.42 6.06
CA SER A 67 -7.32 -7.85 7.36
C SER A 67 -6.33 -6.77 7.76
N GLU A 68 -6.67 -5.99 8.79
CA GLU A 68 -5.77 -4.97 9.29
C GLU A 68 -4.42 -5.55 9.74
N ILE A 69 -4.44 -6.71 10.37
CA ILE A 69 -3.21 -7.35 10.80
C ILE A 69 -2.36 -7.74 9.60
N MET A 70 -3.00 -8.28 8.55
CA MET A 70 -2.29 -8.63 7.33
C MET A 70 -1.69 -7.39 6.68
N LEU A 71 -2.44 -6.29 6.62
CA LEU A 71 -1.96 -5.04 6.04
C LEU A 71 -0.78 -4.48 6.82
N GLN A 72 -0.81 -4.58 8.14
CA GLN A 72 0.31 -4.14 8.96
C GLN A 72 1.58 -4.96 8.68
N ARG A 73 1.43 -6.25 8.49
CA ARG A 73 2.57 -7.10 8.18
C ARG A 73 3.15 -6.78 6.80
N VAL A 74 2.30 -6.48 5.83
CA VAL A 74 2.75 -6.08 4.50
C VAL A 74 3.48 -4.74 4.59
N GLU A 75 2.94 -3.80 5.36
CA GLU A 75 3.52 -2.48 5.52
C GLU A 75 4.93 -2.54 6.12
N GLN A 76 5.17 -3.51 6.98
CA GLN A 76 6.46 -3.66 7.65
C GLN A 76 7.52 -4.37 6.82
N LEU A 77 7.16 -4.91 5.66
CA LEU A 77 8.13 -5.59 4.83
C LEU A 77 9.16 -4.62 4.26
N GLN A 78 10.40 -5.03 4.32
CA GLN A 78 11.48 -4.31 3.68
C GLN A 78 11.76 -4.95 2.32
N ARG A 79 12.55 -4.30 1.50
CA ARG A 79 12.88 -4.84 0.19
C ARG A 79 13.50 -6.22 0.32
N SER A 80 13.12 -7.11 -0.55
CA SER A 80 13.57 -8.50 -0.59
C SER A 80 13.01 -9.38 0.52
N GLN A 81 12.09 -8.87 1.31
CA GLN A 81 11.43 -9.70 2.31
C GLN A 81 10.08 -10.20 1.79
N THR A 82 9.65 -11.32 2.31
CA THR A 82 8.39 -11.95 1.91
C THR A 82 7.47 -12.16 3.10
N VAL A 83 6.18 -12.28 2.81
CA VAL A 83 5.19 -12.67 3.79
C VAL A 83 4.20 -13.58 3.10
N GLN A 84 3.60 -14.48 3.83
CA GLN A 84 2.63 -15.42 3.28
C GLN A 84 1.36 -15.41 4.14
N PHE A 85 0.23 -15.40 3.48
CA PHE A 85 -1.08 -15.45 4.14
C PHE A 85 -1.95 -16.51 3.48
N ASN A 86 -2.88 -17.06 4.27
CA ASN A 86 -3.92 -17.92 3.72
C ASN A 86 -5.22 -17.12 3.72
N LEU A 87 -5.85 -17.03 2.57
CA LEU A 87 -7.06 -16.25 2.40
C LEU A 87 -8.01 -17.00 1.48
N ASP A 88 -9.17 -17.36 2.01
CA ASP A 88 -10.22 -18.05 1.24
C ASP A 88 -9.71 -19.29 0.50
N GLY A 89 -8.90 -20.09 1.16
CA GLY A 89 -8.38 -21.32 0.56
C GLY A 89 -7.21 -21.12 -0.39
N CYS A 90 -6.74 -19.90 -0.54
CA CYS A 90 -5.59 -19.59 -1.38
C CYS A 90 -4.42 -19.14 -0.54
N SER A 91 -3.22 -19.47 -0.95
CA SER A 91 -2.01 -18.99 -0.30
C SER A 91 -1.50 -17.79 -1.08
N HIS A 92 -1.37 -16.65 -0.41
CA HIS A 92 -0.85 -15.43 -1.01
C HIS A 92 0.55 -15.18 -0.48
N GLN A 93 1.53 -15.14 -1.34
CA GLN A 93 2.89 -14.81 -0.96
C GLN A 93 3.27 -13.49 -1.63
N LEU A 94 3.75 -12.55 -0.83
CA LEU A 94 4.14 -11.24 -1.32
C LEU A 94 5.62 -11.04 -1.08
N LEU A 95 6.31 -10.57 -2.11
CA LEU A 95 7.72 -10.20 -2.02
C LEU A 95 7.81 -8.72 -2.32
N ARG A 96 8.42 -7.96 -1.43
CA ARG A 96 8.65 -6.55 -1.70
C ARG A 96 9.92 -6.39 -2.53
N VAL A 97 9.76 -5.85 -3.73
CA VAL A 97 10.88 -5.66 -4.66
C VAL A 97 11.46 -4.26 -4.52
N LYS A 98 10.58 -3.29 -4.31
CA LYS A 98 11.07 -1.91 -4.27
C LYS A 98 10.34 -1.06 -3.26
#